data_c51fc37e32444df0f0eeb03c62d9f4cc
#
_entry.id   c51fc37e32444df0f0eeb03c62d9f4cc
#
_cell.length_a   1.000
_cell.length_b   1.000
_cell.length_c   1.000
_cell.angle_alpha   90.00
_cell.angle_beta   90.00
_cell.angle_gamma   90.00
#
_symmetry.space_group_name_H-M   'P 1'
#
loop_
_entity.id
_entity.type
_entity.pdbx_description
1 polymer ?
#
loop_
_entity_poly.entity_id
_entity_poly.type
_entity_poly.pdbx_seq_one_letter_code
_entity_poly.pdbx_strand_id
1 'polypeptide(L)'
;MKTLRDMLRDEDYERIWKAYLGFLDLTMDEFMDIQNRLLMEQINLLNQCELGKRIFRNKTIKSIDEFRRYVPLTTYDDYADTLLNKKTEELPSEPLHWVQTTWKGGSNPIKLAPYSKTMVEENTKMFMASLILSTSKGRGHFNLRNYDKFLYGMAPRPYLTGYAPYILKHEVDFVYLPDTDKAEELGFKERNILGFKLAIKNGADLFYGVSSVLVKIGESFASGSTTSSTMMMPGNVKQAFKLIRAWWKKNVRKEPLLPKDLFEFKGIVCGGTDSDTYKSQIEHLFGITPLEIFGGTESAGVATETWSRNGLTFFPDVNYLEFIPESEMKLEETQPGYQPKTVLLNELKTGKIYELVITKLRGGAFVRYRIGDVVKCLGLENVEDQIKLPQVKYLDRVNNIIDLAGFTRITPQIMGDAIKMSDLGIANWTACKEYGEDRPYIHVYFENEQGHDLSAVQATINRELMRLDSDYRDVHTMLGYDPLRLTPVPIGSFTRFNESTEHRISRINPQRQELELLLG
;
A
#
# COMPACT_ATOMS: atom_id res chain seq x y z
N MET A 1 0.01 30.73 5.03
CA MET A 1 0.53 30.31 3.70
C MET A 1 -0.65 30.30 2.73
N LYS A 2 -0.50 30.65 1.43
CA LYS A 2 -1.60 30.48 0.48
C LYS A 2 -1.93 28.99 0.35
N THR A 3 -3.22 28.65 0.31
CA THR A 3 -3.67 27.26 0.07
C THR A 3 -3.45 26.86 -1.40
N LEU A 4 -3.48 25.57 -1.69
CA LEU A 4 -3.43 25.09 -3.09
C LEU A 4 -4.59 25.69 -3.92
N ARG A 5 -5.79 25.79 -3.32
CA ARG A 5 -6.95 26.49 -3.91
C ARG A 5 -6.61 27.88 -4.45
N ASP A 6 -5.96 28.70 -3.60
CA ASP A 6 -5.61 30.06 -3.97
C ASP A 6 -4.54 30.09 -5.06
N MET A 7 -3.53 29.22 -4.96
CA MET A 7 -2.47 29.13 -5.96
C MET A 7 -2.99 28.61 -7.32
N LEU A 8 -3.91 27.65 -7.32
CA LEU A 8 -4.55 27.17 -8.56
C LEU A 8 -5.42 28.25 -9.21
N ARG A 9 -6.14 29.06 -8.40
CA ARG A 9 -6.94 30.20 -8.91
C ARG A 9 -6.06 31.27 -9.55
N ASP A 10 -4.89 31.50 -8.91
CA ASP A 10 -3.94 32.52 -9.34
C ASP A 10 -2.99 32.00 -10.45
N GLU A 11 -3.13 30.73 -10.88
CA GLU A 11 -2.28 30.02 -11.85
C GLU A 11 -0.78 30.06 -11.50
N ASP A 12 -0.46 30.06 -10.20
CA ASP A 12 0.90 30.14 -9.66
C ASP A 12 1.55 28.74 -9.61
N TYR A 13 1.77 28.15 -10.79
CA TYR A 13 2.25 26.77 -10.94
C TYR A 13 3.67 26.57 -10.38
N GLU A 14 4.53 27.57 -10.45
CA GLU A 14 5.89 27.51 -9.90
C GLU A 14 5.84 27.41 -8.37
N ARG A 15 4.98 28.20 -7.73
CA ARG A 15 4.81 28.15 -6.28
C ARG A 15 4.15 26.84 -5.83
N ILE A 16 3.20 26.30 -6.58
CA ILE A 16 2.60 24.99 -6.35
C ILE A 16 3.70 23.92 -6.40
N TRP A 17 4.54 23.95 -7.46
CA TRP A 17 5.65 23.03 -7.60
C TRP A 17 6.56 23.06 -6.38
N LYS A 18 7.05 24.25 -6.03
CA LYS A 18 7.95 24.42 -4.89
C LYS A 18 7.34 23.98 -3.56
N ALA A 19 6.05 24.18 -3.35
CA ALA A 19 5.36 23.88 -2.11
C ALA A 19 5.08 22.38 -1.91
N TYR A 20 4.77 21.64 -2.98
CA TYR A 20 4.32 20.25 -2.91
C TYR A 20 5.28 19.25 -3.58
N LEU A 21 6.04 19.67 -4.58
CA LEU A 21 6.89 18.82 -5.40
C LEU A 21 8.37 19.22 -5.38
N GLY A 22 8.73 20.28 -4.63
CA GLY A 22 10.11 20.78 -4.55
C GLY A 22 11.12 19.74 -4.04
N PHE A 23 10.65 18.67 -3.38
CA PHE A 23 11.53 17.57 -2.97
C PHE A 23 12.14 16.82 -4.18
N LEU A 24 11.50 16.85 -5.34
CA LEU A 24 12.02 16.23 -6.58
C LEU A 24 13.21 17.01 -7.18
N ASP A 25 13.41 18.24 -6.76
CA ASP A 25 14.52 19.10 -7.20
C ASP A 25 15.75 19.00 -6.30
N LEU A 26 15.67 18.26 -5.19
CA LEU A 26 16.75 18.10 -4.22
C LEU A 26 17.91 17.27 -4.79
N THR A 27 19.10 17.65 -4.41
CA THR A 27 20.28 16.77 -4.47
C THR A 27 20.21 15.74 -3.32
N MET A 28 21.02 14.68 -3.40
CA MET A 28 21.12 13.69 -2.33
C MET A 28 21.56 14.32 -1.00
N ASP A 29 22.52 15.24 -1.05
CA ASP A 29 23.04 15.91 0.15
C ASP A 29 21.94 16.75 0.82
N GLU A 30 21.19 17.54 0.05
CA GLU A 30 20.06 18.32 0.55
C GLU A 30 18.96 17.43 1.13
N PHE A 31 18.69 16.28 0.50
CA PHE A 31 17.74 15.29 1.03
C PHE A 31 18.22 14.76 2.39
N MET A 32 19.49 14.36 2.50
CA MET A 32 20.06 13.85 3.75
C MET A 32 20.14 14.92 4.84
N ASP A 33 20.38 16.18 4.50
CA ASP A 33 20.36 17.30 5.44
C ASP A 33 18.97 17.48 6.06
N ILE A 34 17.90 17.38 5.25
CA ILE A 34 16.51 17.40 5.74
C ILE A 34 16.26 16.23 6.68
N GLN A 35 16.66 14.99 6.27
CA GLN A 35 16.52 13.78 7.07
C GLN A 35 17.23 13.92 8.44
N ASN A 36 18.48 14.36 8.42
CA ASN A 36 19.31 14.48 9.61
C ASN A 36 18.75 15.54 10.58
N ARG A 37 18.38 16.70 10.07
CA ARG A 37 17.78 17.77 10.88
C ARG A 37 16.49 17.31 11.56
N LEU A 38 15.59 16.71 10.79
CA LEU A 38 14.29 16.26 11.33
C LEU A 38 14.43 15.08 12.29
N LEU A 39 15.41 14.20 12.05
CA LEU A 39 15.70 13.13 13.01
C LEU A 39 16.21 13.70 14.34
N MET A 40 17.08 14.70 14.33
CA MET A 40 17.54 15.34 15.59
C MET A 40 16.39 16.01 16.34
N GLU A 41 15.46 16.66 15.63
CA GLU A 41 14.23 17.20 16.24
C GLU A 41 13.41 16.06 16.88
N GLN A 42 13.25 14.94 16.18
CA GLN A 42 12.51 13.77 16.68
C GLN A 42 13.20 13.10 17.88
N ILE A 43 14.52 12.95 17.86
CA ILE A 43 15.31 12.43 18.99
C ILE A 43 15.09 13.28 20.25
N ASN A 44 15.06 14.61 20.09
CA ASN A 44 14.82 15.50 21.23
C ASN A 44 13.44 15.30 21.85
N LEU A 45 12.39 15.09 21.02
CA LEU A 45 11.05 14.77 21.51
C LEU A 45 11.01 13.42 22.23
N LEU A 46 11.67 12.39 21.65
CA LEU A 46 11.73 11.06 22.22
C LEU A 46 12.51 11.00 23.54
N ASN A 47 13.58 11.76 23.69
CA ASN A 47 14.30 11.87 24.96
C ASN A 47 13.44 12.41 26.12
N GLN A 48 12.37 13.13 25.80
CA GLN A 48 11.50 13.79 26.79
C GLN A 48 10.26 12.97 27.16
N CYS A 49 9.89 11.95 26.37
CA CYS A 49 8.67 11.16 26.59
C CYS A 49 8.97 9.75 27.10
N GLU A 50 8.01 9.14 27.80
CA GLU A 50 8.19 7.82 28.42
C GLU A 50 8.37 6.70 27.37
N LEU A 51 7.64 6.76 26.25
CA LEU A 51 7.82 5.81 25.15
C LEU A 51 9.26 5.86 24.61
N GLY A 52 9.77 7.05 24.35
CA GLY A 52 11.13 7.23 23.85
C GLY A 52 12.20 6.76 24.85
N LYS A 53 12.05 7.08 26.14
CA LYS A 53 12.97 6.58 27.20
C LYS A 53 12.99 5.05 27.23
N ARG A 54 11.84 4.40 27.09
CA ARG A 54 11.75 2.94 27.05
C ARG A 54 12.46 2.36 25.82
N ILE A 55 12.20 2.90 24.63
CA ILE A 55 12.84 2.45 23.38
C ILE A 55 14.36 2.71 23.41
N PHE A 56 14.78 3.83 23.97
CA PHE A 56 16.20 4.18 24.16
C PHE A 56 16.88 3.46 25.33
N ARG A 57 16.15 2.56 26.03
CA ARG A 57 16.64 1.83 27.19
C ARG A 57 17.21 2.75 28.28
N ASN A 58 16.50 3.84 28.53
CA ASN A 58 16.85 4.90 29.47
C ASN A 58 18.18 5.62 29.17
N LYS A 59 18.66 5.57 27.93
CA LYS A 59 19.80 6.36 27.46
C LYS A 59 19.30 7.67 26.87
N THR A 60 20.01 8.76 27.14
CA THR A 60 19.80 10.02 26.42
C THR A 60 20.62 9.99 25.15
N ILE A 61 19.94 10.07 24.01
CA ILE A 61 20.58 10.06 22.68
C ILE A 61 20.86 11.49 22.25
N LYS A 62 22.09 11.79 21.86
CA LYS A 62 22.56 13.15 21.55
C LYS A 62 22.97 13.37 20.10
N SER A 63 23.13 12.28 19.33
CA SER A 63 23.54 12.35 17.93
C SER A 63 22.91 11.24 17.10
N ILE A 64 22.93 11.40 15.79
CA ILE A 64 22.45 10.38 14.83
C ILE A 64 23.29 9.11 14.92
N ASP A 65 24.62 9.24 15.14
CA ASP A 65 25.51 8.09 15.31
C ASP A 65 25.17 7.30 16.57
N GLU A 66 24.89 7.98 17.68
CA GLU A 66 24.40 7.33 18.90
C GLU A 66 23.04 6.67 18.68
N PHE A 67 22.12 7.34 17.96
CA PHE A 67 20.81 6.80 17.62
C PHE A 67 20.95 5.50 16.84
N ARG A 68 21.68 5.48 15.75
CA ARG A 68 21.90 4.27 14.93
C ARG A 68 22.64 3.16 15.67
N ARG A 69 23.53 3.51 16.59
CA ARG A 69 24.36 2.54 17.35
C ARG A 69 23.62 1.92 18.53
N TYR A 70 22.84 2.69 19.27
CA TYR A 70 22.30 2.26 20.57
C TYR A 70 20.81 1.99 20.56
N VAL A 71 20.05 2.60 19.66
CA VAL A 71 18.61 2.37 19.58
C VAL A 71 18.35 1.10 18.76
N PRO A 72 17.62 0.11 19.30
CA PRO A 72 17.35 -1.13 18.59
C PRO A 72 16.40 -0.91 17.40
N LEU A 73 16.39 -1.86 16.47
CA LEU A 73 15.28 -2.03 15.56
C LEU A 73 14.05 -2.48 16.35
N THR A 74 12.88 -1.99 15.98
CA THR A 74 11.64 -2.25 16.71
C THR A 74 10.57 -2.87 15.81
N THR A 75 9.64 -3.55 16.45
CA THR A 75 8.42 -4.11 15.87
C THR A 75 7.19 -3.52 16.55
N TYR A 76 5.98 -3.86 16.13
CA TYR A 76 4.77 -3.33 16.76
C TYR A 76 4.62 -3.75 18.24
N ASP A 77 5.16 -4.89 18.62
CA ASP A 77 5.10 -5.41 19.99
C ASP A 77 5.77 -4.47 21.00
N ASP A 78 6.80 -3.71 20.58
CA ASP A 78 7.46 -2.69 21.42
C ASP A 78 6.56 -1.50 21.76
N TYR A 79 5.47 -1.32 21.02
CA TYR A 79 4.52 -0.20 21.14
C TYR A 79 3.12 -0.62 21.59
N ALA A 80 2.77 -1.91 21.49
CA ALA A 80 1.41 -2.41 21.60
C ALA A 80 0.72 -1.95 22.89
N ASP A 81 1.39 -2.02 24.04
CA ASP A 81 0.83 -1.58 25.31
C ASP A 81 0.49 -0.07 25.35
N THR A 82 1.37 0.79 24.82
CA THR A 82 1.12 2.24 24.74
C THR A 82 0.03 2.56 23.73
N LEU A 83 0.10 1.97 22.54
CA LEU A 83 -0.76 2.39 21.42
C LEU A 83 -2.17 1.79 21.50
N LEU A 84 -2.30 0.51 21.85
CA LEU A 84 -3.62 -0.14 21.98
C LEU A 84 -4.42 0.42 23.16
N ASN A 85 -3.76 0.80 24.24
CA ASN A 85 -4.38 1.43 25.40
C ASN A 85 -4.48 2.95 25.28
N LYS A 86 -4.01 3.53 24.16
CA LYS A 86 -4.04 4.97 23.87
C LYS A 86 -3.44 5.85 24.99
N LYS A 87 -2.30 5.43 25.53
CA LYS A 87 -1.58 6.15 26.59
C LYS A 87 -0.92 7.41 26.01
N THR A 88 -1.69 8.47 25.83
CA THR A 88 -1.25 9.71 25.16
C THR A 88 -0.13 10.41 25.90
N GLU A 89 -0.08 10.32 27.23
CA GLU A 89 0.94 10.89 28.10
C GLU A 89 2.33 10.28 27.90
N GLU A 90 2.42 9.08 27.36
CA GLU A 90 3.70 8.43 27.04
C GLU A 90 4.28 8.88 25.69
N LEU A 91 3.48 9.50 24.81
CA LEU A 91 3.82 9.80 23.42
C LEU A 91 4.71 11.05 23.27
N PRO A 92 5.52 11.14 22.19
CA PRO A 92 6.34 12.33 21.92
C PRO A 92 5.53 13.57 21.51
N SER A 93 4.26 13.40 21.13
CA SER A 93 3.33 14.50 20.81
C SER A 93 1.89 14.06 21.03
N GLU A 94 1.00 15.03 21.28
CA GLU A 94 -0.43 14.79 21.41
C GLU A 94 -1.06 14.37 20.06
N PRO A 95 -1.78 13.24 20.00
CA PRO A 95 -2.44 12.80 18.78
C PRO A 95 -3.66 13.66 18.45
N LEU A 96 -3.74 14.16 17.22
CA LEU A 96 -4.97 14.72 16.66
C LEU A 96 -5.94 13.58 16.24
N HIS A 97 -5.39 12.50 15.68
CA HIS A 97 -6.15 11.35 15.24
C HIS A 97 -5.45 10.04 15.65
N TRP A 98 -6.26 9.03 15.97
CA TRP A 98 -5.85 7.65 16.08
C TRP A 98 -6.31 6.92 14.83
N VAL A 99 -5.36 6.45 14.04
CA VAL A 99 -5.64 5.69 12.82
C VAL A 99 -5.41 4.21 13.05
N GLN A 100 -6.16 3.39 12.32
CA GLN A 100 -6.14 1.95 12.45
C GLN A 100 -5.60 1.33 11.16
N THR A 101 -4.89 0.19 11.28
CA THR A 101 -4.53 -0.61 10.11
C THR A 101 -5.75 -1.33 9.54
N THR A 102 -5.71 -1.60 8.22
CA THR A 102 -6.72 -2.42 7.56
C THR A 102 -6.58 -3.90 7.91
N TRP A 103 -5.37 -4.35 8.25
CA TRP A 103 -5.09 -5.74 8.56
C TRP A 103 -5.43 -6.08 10.00
N LYS A 104 -6.10 -7.23 10.19
CA LYS A 104 -6.59 -7.73 11.48
C LYS A 104 -5.91 -9.03 11.95
N GLY A 105 -4.85 -9.46 11.28
CA GLY A 105 -4.11 -10.68 11.61
C GLY A 105 -2.88 -10.46 12.50
N GLY A 106 -2.25 -11.54 12.93
CA GLY A 106 -1.04 -11.58 13.77
C GLY A 106 -1.29 -11.49 15.27
N SER A 107 -0.23 -11.31 16.05
CA SER A 107 -0.28 -11.19 17.52
C SER A 107 -1.10 -9.98 17.98
N ASN A 108 -1.14 -8.93 17.17
CA ASN A 108 -1.94 -7.72 17.41
C ASN A 108 -2.92 -7.53 16.25
N PRO A 109 -4.14 -8.08 16.34
CA PRO A 109 -5.12 -8.09 15.24
C PRO A 109 -5.61 -6.69 14.85
N ILE A 110 -5.42 -5.70 15.71
CA ILE A 110 -5.65 -4.29 15.42
C ILE A 110 -4.37 -3.54 15.79
N LYS A 111 -3.83 -2.77 14.86
CA LYS A 111 -2.73 -1.85 15.13
C LYS A 111 -3.25 -0.43 15.06
N LEU A 112 -2.89 0.38 16.05
CA LEU A 112 -3.20 1.80 16.10
C LEU A 112 -1.93 2.61 15.92
N ALA A 113 -2.05 3.73 15.22
CA ALA A 113 -0.98 4.71 15.06
C ALA A 113 -1.49 6.11 15.44
N PRO A 114 -0.78 6.85 16.32
CA PRO A 114 -1.12 8.21 16.67
C PRO A 114 -0.60 9.17 15.60
N TYR A 115 -1.43 10.13 15.20
CA TYR A 115 -1.08 11.17 14.25
C TYR A 115 -1.22 12.53 14.89
N SER A 116 -0.12 13.23 15.08
CA SER A 116 -0.10 14.62 15.55
C SER A 116 -0.64 15.57 14.47
N LYS A 117 -0.95 16.80 14.86
CA LYS A 117 -1.36 17.85 13.92
C LYS A 117 -0.33 18.07 12.81
N THR A 118 0.95 18.15 13.16
CA THR A 118 2.04 18.35 12.20
C THR A 118 2.16 17.17 11.22
N MET A 119 2.00 15.93 11.70
CA MET A 119 1.98 14.76 10.83
C MET A 119 0.81 14.78 9.84
N VAL A 120 -0.36 15.25 10.27
CA VAL A 120 -1.54 15.39 9.40
C VAL A 120 -1.28 16.45 8.32
N GLU A 121 -0.65 17.57 8.66
CA GLU A 121 -0.27 18.62 7.71
C GLU A 121 0.72 18.10 6.66
N GLU A 122 1.74 17.34 7.06
CA GLU A 122 2.69 16.74 6.10
C GLU A 122 2.04 15.66 5.22
N ASN A 123 1.15 14.84 5.79
CA ASN A 123 0.37 13.89 4.99
C ASN A 123 -0.50 14.58 3.95
N THR A 124 -1.06 15.74 4.27
CA THR A 124 -1.85 16.54 3.33
C THR A 124 -1.01 16.94 2.12
N LYS A 125 0.22 17.41 2.35
CA LYS A 125 1.15 17.77 1.27
C LYS A 125 1.49 16.57 0.40
N MET A 126 1.74 15.41 1.00
CA MET A 126 2.02 14.17 0.29
C MET A 126 0.83 13.71 -0.59
N PHE A 127 -0.40 13.74 -0.05
CA PHE A 127 -1.60 13.47 -0.84
C PHE A 127 -1.76 14.44 -2.01
N MET A 128 -1.51 15.74 -1.77
CA MET A 128 -1.53 16.74 -2.82
C MET A 128 -0.44 16.50 -3.87
N ALA A 129 0.78 16.17 -3.43
CA ALA A 129 1.89 15.85 -4.33
C ALA A 129 1.51 14.69 -5.28
N SER A 130 0.94 13.60 -4.74
CA SER A 130 0.53 12.46 -5.57
C SER A 130 -0.59 12.82 -6.56
N LEU A 131 -1.57 13.64 -6.16
CA LEU A 131 -2.63 14.11 -7.06
C LEU A 131 -2.08 15.02 -8.17
N ILE A 132 -1.19 15.96 -7.84
CA ILE A 132 -0.53 16.82 -8.82
C ILE A 132 0.27 15.96 -9.81
N LEU A 133 1.11 15.04 -9.31
CA LEU A 133 1.93 14.13 -10.12
C LEU A 133 1.08 13.21 -11.01
N SER A 134 -0.08 12.77 -10.54
CA SER A 134 -0.97 11.91 -11.33
C SER A 134 -1.47 12.58 -12.59
N THR A 135 -1.56 13.92 -12.58
CA THR A 135 -1.98 14.75 -13.72
C THR A 135 -0.81 15.37 -14.48
N SER A 136 0.43 15.11 -14.04
CA SER A 136 1.64 15.71 -14.60
C SER A 136 2.10 14.98 -15.87
N LYS A 137 2.64 15.74 -16.82
CA LYS A 137 3.32 15.27 -18.03
C LYS A 137 4.81 15.63 -18.07
N GLY A 138 5.29 16.29 -17.03
CA GLY A 138 6.65 16.78 -16.87
C GLY A 138 6.72 17.80 -15.75
N ARG A 139 7.94 18.23 -15.43
CA ARG A 139 8.18 19.20 -14.36
C ARG A 139 7.40 20.50 -14.61
N GLY A 140 6.58 20.90 -13.64
CA GLY A 140 5.75 22.13 -13.73
C GLY A 140 4.52 22.03 -14.65
N HIS A 141 4.34 20.91 -15.37
CA HIS A 141 3.25 20.71 -16.30
C HIS A 141 2.23 19.71 -15.76
N PHE A 142 1.23 20.19 -15.05
CA PHE A 142 0.14 19.38 -14.48
C PHE A 142 -1.23 20.01 -14.79
N ASN A 143 -2.30 19.20 -14.67
CA ASN A 143 -3.67 19.58 -15.05
C ASN A 143 -4.66 19.42 -13.88
N LEU A 144 -4.20 19.65 -12.65
CA LEU A 144 -5.06 19.70 -11.48
C LEU A 144 -5.74 21.08 -11.40
N ARG A 145 -7.04 21.11 -11.05
CA ARG A 145 -7.81 22.36 -10.97
C ARG A 145 -8.80 22.32 -9.80
N ASN A 146 -9.17 23.51 -9.31
CA ASN A 146 -10.36 23.62 -8.45
C ASN A 146 -11.58 23.09 -9.19
N TYR A 147 -12.51 22.50 -8.43
CA TYR A 147 -13.75 21.88 -8.92
C TYR A 147 -13.57 20.63 -9.78
N ASP A 148 -12.36 20.06 -9.84
CA ASP A 148 -12.17 18.74 -10.41
C ASP A 148 -13.02 17.73 -9.64
N LYS A 149 -13.69 16.82 -10.36
CA LYS A 149 -14.54 15.79 -9.79
C LYS A 149 -13.69 14.63 -9.30
N PHE A 150 -13.65 14.48 -8.00
CA PHE A 150 -12.78 13.56 -7.32
C PHE A 150 -13.56 12.31 -6.86
N LEU A 151 -13.33 11.21 -7.57
CA LEU A 151 -13.82 9.90 -7.20
C LEU A 151 -12.78 9.23 -6.27
N TYR A 152 -13.17 8.90 -5.06
CA TYR A 152 -12.27 8.30 -4.08
C TYR A 152 -12.75 6.92 -3.63
N GLY A 153 -11.91 5.91 -3.87
CA GLY A 153 -12.12 4.50 -3.51
C GLY A 153 -11.26 4.08 -2.32
N MET A 154 -11.23 4.91 -1.26
CA MET A 154 -10.40 4.70 -0.08
C MET A 154 -11.21 4.12 1.09
N ALA A 155 -10.52 3.43 2.02
CA ALA A 155 -11.16 2.94 3.25
C ALA A 155 -11.76 4.10 4.07
N PRO A 156 -12.87 3.86 4.82
CA PRO A 156 -13.48 4.89 5.67
C PRO A 156 -12.60 5.23 6.88
N ARG A 157 -12.97 6.25 7.66
CA ARG A 157 -12.41 6.43 9.00
C ARG A 157 -12.77 5.23 9.90
N PRO A 158 -11.91 4.75 10.81
CA PRO A 158 -10.66 5.38 11.28
C PRO A 158 -9.39 4.98 10.50
N TYR A 159 -9.48 4.44 9.32
CA TYR A 159 -8.29 4.16 8.49
C TYR A 159 -7.67 5.47 7.98
N LEU A 160 -6.34 5.50 7.82
CA LEU A 160 -5.60 6.71 7.43
C LEU A 160 -6.18 7.38 6.18
N THR A 161 -6.42 6.58 5.14
CA THR A 161 -6.96 7.07 3.86
C THR A 161 -8.37 7.64 3.98
N GLY A 162 -9.13 7.24 5.01
CA GLY A 162 -10.46 7.76 5.28
C GLY A 162 -10.49 9.23 5.74
N TYR A 163 -9.36 9.73 6.25
CA TYR A 163 -9.22 11.13 6.63
C TYR A 163 -8.88 12.03 5.44
N ALA A 164 -8.32 11.48 4.34
CA ALA A 164 -7.85 12.26 3.22
C ALA A 164 -8.90 13.23 2.63
N PRO A 165 -10.15 12.84 2.30
CA PRO A 165 -11.14 13.77 1.74
C PRO A 165 -11.43 14.96 2.64
N TYR A 166 -11.43 14.77 3.96
CA TYR A 166 -11.71 15.83 4.94
C TYR A 166 -10.54 16.82 5.06
N ILE A 167 -9.33 16.30 5.03
CA ILE A 167 -8.11 17.11 5.10
C ILE A 167 -7.96 17.93 3.81
N LEU A 168 -8.17 17.29 2.66
CA LEU A 168 -8.03 17.91 1.33
C LEU A 168 -9.05 19.04 1.09
N LYS A 169 -10.24 18.99 1.69
CA LYS A 169 -11.24 20.08 1.63
C LYS A 169 -10.70 21.45 2.05
N HIS A 170 -9.70 21.48 2.93
CA HIS A 170 -9.08 22.73 3.38
C HIS A 170 -8.06 23.28 2.38
N GLU A 171 -7.53 22.46 1.50
CA GLU A 171 -6.47 22.80 0.55
C GLU A 171 -7.00 23.13 -0.85
N VAL A 172 -8.03 22.42 -1.32
CA VAL A 172 -8.53 22.51 -2.70
C VAL A 172 -10.04 22.27 -2.76
N ASP A 173 -10.73 22.96 -3.67
CA ASP A 173 -12.18 22.82 -3.87
C ASP A 173 -12.48 21.69 -4.86
N PHE A 174 -12.43 20.44 -4.41
CA PHE A 174 -12.89 19.31 -5.22
C PHE A 174 -14.40 19.08 -5.11
N VAL A 175 -14.98 18.55 -6.18
CA VAL A 175 -16.31 17.98 -6.16
C VAL A 175 -16.20 16.49 -5.84
N TYR A 176 -16.41 16.13 -4.57
CA TYR A 176 -16.26 14.74 -4.10
C TYR A 176 -17.40 13.84 -4.60
N LEU A 177 -17.06 12.62 -5.02
CA LEU A 177 -17.98 11.59 -5.50
C LEU A 177 -17.80 10.27 -4.70
N PRO A 178 -18.74 9.95 -3.78
CA PRO A 178 -19.85 10.77 -3.30
C PRO A 178 -19.38 11.95 -2.44
N ASP A 179 -20.29 12.86 -2.10
CA ASP A 179 -20.00 13.90 -1.11
C ASP A 179 -19.54 13.28 0.22
N THR A 180 -18.62 13.95 0.91
CA THR A 180 -17.96 13.40 2.08
C THR A 180 -18.92 13.12 3.24
N ASP A 181 -19.95 13.94 3.42
CA ASP A 181 -20.90 13.77 4.52
C ASP A 181 -21.78 12.54 4.28
N LYS A 182 -22.23 12.33 3.03
CA LYS A 182 -22.94 11.11 2.63
C LYS A 182 -22.05 9.87 2.69
N ALA A 183 -20.76 10.02 2.41
CA ALA A 183 -19.82 8.92 2.42
C ALA A 183 -19.59 8.35 3.82
N GLU A 184 -19.73 9.15 4.88
CA GLU A 184 -19.55 8.69 6.26
C GLU A 184 -20.64 7.71 6.72
N GLU A 185 -21.86 7.86 6.20
CA GLU A 185 -22.99 7.02 6.54
C GLU A 185 -22.95 5.65 5.83
N LEU A 186 -22.03 5.48 4.88
CA LEU A 186 -21.95 4.30 4.01
C LEU A 186 -20.74 3.41 4.34
N GLY A 187 -20.94 2.10 4.26
CA GLY A 187 -19.86 1.14 4.25
C GLY A 187 -18.96 1.28 3.01
N PHE A 188 -17.78 0.66 3.03
CA PHE A 188 -16.80 0.78 1.94
C PHE A 188 -17.38 0.40 0.58
N LYS A 189 -18.13 -0.71 0.50
CA LYS A 189 -18.74 -1.21 -0.74
C LYS A 189 -19.82 -0.26 -1.26
N GLU A 190 -20.75 0.14 -0.41
CA GLU A 190 -21.88 1.03 -0.77
C GLU A 190 -21.35 2.39 -1.24
N ARG A 191 -20.33 2.91 -0.57
CA ARG A 191 -19.69 4.18 -0.94
C ARG A 191 -19.06 4.11 -2.32
N ASN A 192 -18.30 3.05 -2.62
CA ASN A 192 -17.72 2.87 -3.94
C ASN A 192 -18.79 2.74 -5.03
N ILE A 193 -19.84 1.94 -4.80
CA ILE A 193 -20.95 1.80 -5.75
C ILE A 193 -21.62 3.15 -6.01
N LEU A 194 -21.92 3.94 -4.98
CA LEU A 194 -22.52 5.27 -5.12
C LEU A 194 -21.58 6.23 -5.86
N GLY A 195 -20.30 6.25 -5.49
CA GLY A 195 -19.28 7.09 -6.15
C GLY A 195 -19.20 6.84 -7.64
N PHE A 196 -19.11 5.57 -8.05
CA PHE A 196 -19.09 5.22 -9.48
C PHE A 196 -20.39 5.52 -10.21
N LYS A 197 -21.56 5.32 -9.58
CA LYS A 197 -22.84 5.77 -10.15
C LYS A 197 -22.86 7.27 -10.40
N LEU A 198 -22.39 8.06 -9.45
CA LEU A 198 -22.31 9.52 -9.59
C LEU A 198 -21.28 9.92 -10.67
N ALA A 199 -20.17 9.21 -10.76
CA ALA A 199 -19.16 9.42 -11.80
C ALA A 199 -19.70 9.11 -13.21
N ILE A 200 -20.49 8.05 -13.39
CA ILE A 200 -21.18 7.76 -14.66
C ILE A 200 -22.12 8.90 -15.03
N LYS A 201 -22.87 9.43 -14.08
CA LYS A 201 -23.84 10.51 -14.29
C LYS A 201 -23.17 11.85 -14.61
N ASN A 202 -22.13 12.21 -13.85
CA ASN A 202 -21.57 13.56 -13.84
C ASN A 202 -20.21 13.67 -14.54
N GLY A 203 -19.54 12.56 -14.84
CA GLY A 203 -18.11 12.46 -15.16
C GLY A 203 -17.26 12.40 -13.89
N ALA A 204 -15.99 12.03 -14.04
CA ALA A 204 -14.96 12.12 -13.01
C ALA A 204 -13.64 12.57 -13.67
N ASP A 205 -12.88 13.39 -12.95
CA ASP A 205 -11.61 13.95 -13.40
C ASP A 205 -10.42 13.26 -12.73
N LEU A 206 -10.57 12.87 -11.47
CA LEU A 206 -9.54 12.27 -10.64
C LEU A 206 -10.05 11.01 -9.95
N PHE A 207 -9.17 10.04 -9.77
CA PHE A 207 -9.39 8.87 -8.91
C PHE A 207 -8.25 8.71 -7.91
N TYR A 208 -8.60 8.33 -6.69
CA TYR A 208 -7.63 7.90 -5.66
C TYR A 208 -8.20 6.68 -4.93
N GLY A 209 -7.48 5.57 -4.94
CA GLY A 209 -7.95 4.36 -4.28
C GLY A 209 -7.03 3.15 -4.44
N VAL A 210 -7.60 1.97 -4.24
CA VAL A 210 -6.89 0.69 -4.33
C VAL A 210 -6.98 0.16 -5.76
N SER A 211 -5.84 -0.27 -6.33
CA SER A 211 -5.72 -0.74 -7.72
C SER A 211 -6.69 -1.88 -8.05
N SER A 212 -6.76 -2.90 -7.18
CA SER A 212 -7.62 -4.07 -7.38
C SER A 212 -9.12 -3.72 -7.39
N VAL A 213 -9.55 -2.73 -6.59
CA VAL A 213 -10.94 -2.24 -6.59
C VAL A 213 -11.25 -1.56 -7.92
N LEU A 214 -10.35 -0.72 -8.41
CA LEU A 214 -10.55 -0.02 -9.68
C LEU A 214 -10.66 -1.00 -10.85
N VAL A 215 -9.78 -2.01 -10.90
CA VAL A 215 -9.84 -3.09 -11.90
C VAL A 215 -11.17 -3.84 -11.83
N LYS A 216 -11.57 -4.27 -10.64
CA LYS A 216 -12.85 -5.00 -10.47
C LYS A 216 -14.05 -4.22 -10.95
N ILE A 217 -14.09 -2.91 -10.68
CA ILE A 217 -15.14 -2.04 -11.18
C ILE A 217 -15.09 -1.96 -12.71
N GLY A 218 -13.90 -1.82 -13.29
CA GLY A 218 -13.71 -1.80 -14.74
C GLY A 218 -14.18 -3.08 -15.42
N GLU A 219 -13.86 -4.24 -14.88
CA GLU A 219 -14.30 -5.54 -15.36
C GLU A 219 -15.82 -5.75 -15.25
N SER A 220 -16.38 -5.38 -14.09
CA SER A 220 -17.83 -5.46 -13.88
C SER A 220 -18.61 -4.57 -14.85
N PHE A 221 -17.98 -3.46 -15.26
CA PHE A 221 -18.52 -2.59 -16.29
C PHE A 221 -18.42 -3.22 -17.68
N ALA A 222 -17.24 -3.77 -18.04
CA ALA A 222 -17.01 -4.42 -19.33
C ALA A 222 -17.88 -5.67 -19.54
N SER A 223 -18.11 -6.47 -18.50
CA SER A 223 -19.02 -7.64 -18.53
C SER A 223 -20.52 -7.28 -18.60
N GLY A 224 -20.85 -5.99 -18.46
CA GLY A 224 -22.24 -5.53 -18.48
C GLY A 224 -23.04 -5.79 -17.21
N SER A 225 -22.43 -6.37 -16.16
CA SER A 225 -23.10 -6.65 -14.88
C SER A 225 -23.53 -5.38 -14.14
N THR A 226 -22.86 -4.28 -14.36
CA THR A 226 -23.16 -2.97 -13.75
C THR A 226 -24.12 -2.13 -14.62
N THR A 227 -24.31 -2.48 -15.89
CA THR A 227 -25.13 -1.72 -16.85
C THR A 227 -26.58 -2.19 -16.93
N SER A 228 -26.96 -3.21 -16.18
CA SER A 228 -28.36 -3.67 -16.16
C SER A 228 -29.18 -2.76 -15.26
N SER A 229 -29.83 -1.79 -15.84
CA SER A 229 -31.05 -1.15 -15.35
C SER A 229 -31.05 0.31 -14.91
N THR A 230 -30.07 1.12 -15.23
CA THR A 230 -30.40 2.55 -15.10
C THR A 230 -29.85 3.32 -16.31
N MET A 231 -30.72 3.62 -17.23
CA MET A 231 -30.58 4.75 -18.16
C MET A 231 -30.54 6.02 -17.29
N MET A 232 -29.37 6.24 -16.66
CA MET A 232 -29.16 7.40 -15.79
C MET A 232 -29.24 8.65 -16.66
N MET A 233 -30.14 9.56 -16.32
CA MET A 233 -30.15 10.88 -16.94
C MET A 233 -28.77 11.52 -16.76
N PRO A 234 -28.12 11.95 -17.85
CA PRO A 234 -26.82 12.59 -17.78
C PRO A 234 -26.90 13.89 -16.95
N GLY A 235 -25.91 14.12 -16.11
CA GLY A 235 -25.84 15.34 -15.29
C GLY A 235 -25.37 16.58 -16.04
N ASN A 236 -24.81 16.40 -17.24
CA ASN A 236 -24.37 17.50 -18.12
C ASN A 236 -24.29 17.06 -19.58
N VAL A 237 -24.19 18.05 -20.48
CA VAL A 237 -24.20 17.84 -21.94
C VAL A 237 -23.01 16.99 -22.40
N LYS A 238 -21.81 17.22 -21.86
CA LYS A 238 -20.58 16.44 -22.20
C LYS A 238 -20.80 14.95 -21.89
N GLN A 239 -21.39 14.66 -20.75
CA GLN A 239 -21.67 13.29 -20.33
C GLN A 239 -22.81 12.65 -21.16
N ALA A 240 -23.78 13.45 -21.59
CA ALA A 240 -24.82 12.97 -22.51
C ALA A 240 -24.22 12.47 -23.83
N PHE A 241 -23.30 13.22 -24.44
CA PHE A 241 -22.62 12.79 -25.66
C PHE A 241 -21.81 11.51 -25.47
N LYS A 242 -21.09 11.38 -24.34
CA LYS A 242 -20.35 10.14 -24.01
C LYS A 242 -21.27 8.94 -23.85
N LEU A 243 -22.40 9.11 -23.17
CA LEU A 243 -23.41 8.05 -22.99
C LEU A 243 -24.04 7.63 -24.32
N ILE A 244 -24.35 8.58 -25.21
CA ILE A 244 -24.88 8.29 -26.57
C ILE A 244 -23.85 7.52 -27.39
N ARG A 245 -22.59 7.97 -27.38
CA ARG A 245 -21.49 7.29 -28.09
C ARG A 245 -21.25 5.87 -27.54
N ALA A 246 -21.29 5.70 -26.22
CA ALA A 246 -21.16 4.43 -25.54
C ALA A 246 -22.34 3.49 -25.90
N TRP A 247 -23.56 4.01 -25.90
CA TRP A 247 -24.74 3.27 -26.34
C TRP A 247 -24.61 2.79 -27.79
N TRP A 248 -24.18 3.67 -28.69
CA TRP A 248 -23.97 3.34 -30.10
C TRP A 248 -22.87 2.29 -30.29
N LYS A 249 -21.73 2.40 -29.58
CA LYS A 249 -20.66 1.42 -29.56
C LYS A 249 -21.18 0.03 -29.13
N LYS A 250 -21.94 -0.03 -28.04
CA LYS A 250 -22.47 -1.28 -27.50
C LYS A 250 -23.56 -1.90 -28.38
N ASN A 251 -24.54 -1.10 -28.83
CA ASN A 251 -25.74 -1.61 -29.46
C ASN A 251 -25.63 -1.73 -30.99
N VAL A 252 -24.89 -0.84 -31.64
CA VAL A 252 -24.73 -0.81 -33.09
C VAL A 252 -23.47 -1.55 -33.52
N ARG A 253 -22.30 -1.23 -32.93
CA ARG A 253 -21.04 -1.89 -33.28
C ARG A 253 -20.86 -3.25 -32.61
N LYS A 254 -21.64 -3.55 -31.55
CA LYS A 254 -21.51 -4.79 -30.75
C LYS A 254 -20.13 -4.92 -30.09
N GLU A 255 -19.45 -3.81 -29.85
CA GLU A 255 -18.15 -3.77 -29.16
C GLU A 255 -18.36 -3.71 -27.65
N PRO A 256 -17.45 -4.30 -26.85
CA PRO A 256 -17.51 -4.19 -25.40
C PRO A 256 -17.35 -2.73 -24.96
N LEU A 257 -18.13 -2.33 -23.97
CA LEU A 257 -18.07 -1.01 -23.38
C LEU A 257 -17.04 -1.01 -22.27
N LEU A 258 -16.04 -0.15 -22.37
CA LEU A 258 -15.00 0.02 -21.35
C LEU A 258 -15.22 1.32 -20.55
N PRO A 259 -14.76 1.40 -19.30
CA PRO A 259 -14.85 2.64 -18.51
C PRO A 259 -14.31 3.88 -19.22
N LYS A 260 -13.22 3.76 -20.00
CA LYS A 260 -12.65 4.86 -20.80
C LYS A 260 -13.60 5.47 -21.84
N ASP A 261 -14.66 4.75 -22.19
CA ASP A 261 -15.69 5.29 -23.09
C ASP A 261 -16.60 6.31 -22.39
N LEU A 262 -16.67 6.27 -21.04
CA LEU A 262 -17.47 7.19 -20.21
C LEU A 262 -16.64 8.13 -19.35
N PHE A 263 -15.50 7.67 -18.84
CA PHE A 263 -14.60 8.46 -18.00
C PHE A 263 -13.47 9.07 -18.83
N GLU A 264 -12.99 10.20 -18.39
CA GLU A 264 -11.85 10.88 -18.97
C GLU A 264 -11.01 11.43 -17.82
N PHE A 265 -10.38 10.49 -17.12
CA PHE A 265 -9.55 10.86 -15.98
C PHE A 265 -8.35 11.69 -16.41
N LYS A 266 -8.07 12.76 -15.68
CA LYS A 266 -6.84 13.55 -15.77
C LYS A 266 -5.70 12.89 -15.01
N GLY A 267 -6.03 12.21 -13.91
CA GLY A 267 -5.10 11.49 -13.04
C GLY A 267 -5.77 10.36 -12.27
N ILE A 268 -5.05 9.28 -12.12
CA ILE A 268 -5.40 8.15 -11.27
C ILE A 268 -4.24 7.94 -10.31
N VAL A 269 -4.52 7.93 -9.00
CA VAL A 269 -3.56 7.55 -7.95
C VAL A 269 -4.02 6.22 -7.37
N CYS A 270 -3.14 5.26 -7.38
CA CYS A 270 -3.38 3.94 -6.81
C CYS A 270 -2.33 3.58 -5.75
N GLY A 271 -2.78 2.91 -4.70
CA GLY A 271 -1.94 2.29 -3.69
C GLY A 271 -2.31 0.83 -3.51
N GLY A 272 -1.46 0.11 -2.80
CA GLY A 272 -1.62 -1.32 -2.52
C GLY A 272 -0.39 -2.11 -2.94
N THR A 273 -0.20 -3.28 -2.33
CA THR A 273 1.01 -4.09 -2.48
C THR A 273 1.22 -4.65 -3.89
N ASP A 274 0.14 -4.82 -4.66
CA ASP A 274 0.18 -5.37 -6.02
C ASP A 274 -0.11 -4.32 -7.10
N SER A 275 0.06 -3.03 -6.81
CA SER A 275 -0.30 -1.93 -7.72
C SER A 275 0.34 -2.05 -9.10
N ASP A 276 1.60 -2.46 -9.15
CA ASP A 276 2.35 -2.63 -10.41
C ASP A 276 1.73 -3.69 -11.33
N THR A 277 1.21 -4.78 -10.76
CA THR A 277 0.54 -5.87 -11.50
C THR A 277 -0.72 -5.37 -12.23
N TYR A 278 -1.42 -4.40 -11.66
CA TYR A 278 -2.69 -3.89 -12.21
C TYR A 278 -2.53 -2.70 -13.16
N LYS A 279 -1.32 -2.11 -13.31
CA LYS A 279 -1.11 -0.90 -14.13
C LYS A 279 -1.58 -1.04 -15.57
N SER A 280 -1.15 -2.11 -16.25
CA SER A 280 -1.53 -2.36 -17.65
C SER A 280 -3.03 -2.59 -17.82
N GLN A 281 -3.65 -3.26 -16.86
CA GLN A 281 -5.08 -3.54 -16.87
C GLN A 281 -5.90 -2.27 -16.63
N ILE A 282 -5.46 -1.41 -15.70
CA ILE A 282 -6.09 -0.10 -15.45
C ILE A 282 -5.94 0.80 -16.69
N GLU A 283 -4.78 0.81 -17.32
CA GLU A 283 -4.56 1.57 -18.55
C GLU A 283 -5.46 1.08 -19.68
N HIS A 284 -5.60 -0.24 -19.85
CA HIS A 284 -6.52 -0.80 -20.83
C HIS A 284 -7.99 -0.37 -20.57
N LEU A 285 -8.43 -0.47 -19.32
CA LEU A 285 -9.82 -0.20 -18.93
C LEU A 285 -10.15 1.29 -18.90
N PHE A 286 -9.26 2.14 -18.39
CA PHE A 286 -9.51 3.55 -18.12
C PHE A 286 -8.76 4.52 -19.04
N GLY A 287 -7.81 4.04 -19.87
CA GLY A 287 -7.09 4.82 -20.86
C GLY A 287 -5.99 5.72 -20.31
N ILE A 288 -5.57 5.50 -19.06
CA ILE A 288 -4.49 6.24 -18.38
C ILE A 288 -3.73 5.33 -17.43
N THR A 289 -2.40 5.42 -17.45
CA THR A 289 -1.52 4.70 -16.52
C THR A 289 -1.64 5.32 -15.13
N PRO A 290 -2.00 4.56 -14.08
CA PRO A 290 -2.10 5.09 -12.74
C PRO A 290 -0.73 5.48 -12.18
N LEU A 291 -0.71 6.48 -11.31
CA LEU A 291 0.43 6.80 -10.45
C LEU A 291 0.38 5.90 -9.21
N GLU A 292 1.50 5.29 -8.90
CA GLU A 292 1.64 4.52 -7.67
C GLU A 292 2.11 5.41 -6.52
N ILE A 293 1.47 5.24 -5.36
CA ILE A 293 1.94 5.76 -4.09
C ILE A 293 2.18 4.60 -3.13
N PHE A 294 3.33 4.64 -2.47
CA PHE A 294 3.75 3.65 -1.49
C PHE A 294 3.68 4.22 -0.08
N GLY A 295 3.05 3.47 0.82
CA GLY A 295 2.93 3.83 2.23
C GLY A 295 2.02 2.90 3.01
N GLY A 296 1.88 3.17 4.30
CA GLY A 296 1.09 2.38 5.24
C GLY A 296 0.57 3.21 6.40
N THR A 297 -0.16 2.57 7.30
CA THR A 297 -0.75 3.25 8.46
C THR A 297 0.32 3.78 9.41
N GLU A 298 1.40 3.02 9.62
CA GLU A 298 2.48 3.40 10.55
C GLU A 298 3.42 4.44 9.93
N SER A 299 3.62 4.38 8.62
CA SER A 299 4.57 5.21 7.89
C SER A 299 3.95 6.47 7.26
N ALA A 300 2.63 6.50 7.05
CA ALA A 300 1.97 7.38 6.09
C ALA A 300 2.48 7.12 4.65
N GLY A 301 2.50 8.11 3.78
CA GLY A 301 3.17 7.99 2.48
C GLY A 301 4.69 8.01 2.63
N VAL A 302 5.33 7.04 2.03
CA VAL A 302 6.78 6.88 2.06
C VAL A 302 7.41 7.39 0.78
N ALA A 303 6.82 7.01 -0.36
CA ALA A 303 7.35 7.32 -1.68
C ALA A 303 6.22 7.42 -2.72
N THR A 304 6.49 8.06 -3.83
CA THR A 304 5.56 8.23 -4.95
C THR A 304 6.28 8.07 -6.28
N GLU A 305 5.57 7.60 -7.29
CA GLU A 305 6.04 7.73 -8.66
C GLU A 305 5.99 9.18 -9.13
N THR A 306 6.64 9.41 -10.25
CA THR A 306 6.67 10.68 -10.97
C THR A 306 5.89 10.57 -12.28
N TRP A 307 6.01 11.53 -13.19
CA TRP A 307 5.26 11.55 -14.46
C TRP A 307 5.66 10.43 -15.43
N SER A 308 6.87 9.89 -15.35
CA SER A 308 7.30 8.73 -16.16
C SER A 308 6.71 7.40 -15.69
N ARG A 309 6.16 7.32 -14.46
CA ARG A 309 5.66 6.07 -13.87
C ARG A 309 6.74 4.98 -13.74
N ASN A 310 8.00 5.39 -13.58
CA ASN A 310 9.15 4.50 -13.55
C ASN A 310 9.87 4.55 -12.20
N GLY A 311 9.36 3.80 -11.23
CA GLY A 311 9.91 3.71 -9.89
C GLY A 311 9.45 4.82 -8.93
N LEU A 312 9.64 4.54 -7.67
CA LEU A 312 9.20 5.35 -6.53
C LEU A 312 10.34 6.22 -6.01
N THR A 313 10.08 7.50 -5.79
CA THR A 313 10.98 8.46 -5.14
C THR A 313 10.48 8.75 -3.73
N PHE A 314 11.37 8.71 -2.73
CA PHE A 314 11.03 8.92 -1.33
C PHE A 314 10.72 10.37 -0.99
N PHE A 315 9.80 10.57 -0.02
CA PHE A 315 9.58 11.87 0.61
C PHE A 315 10.63 12.11 1.70
N PRO A 316 11.28 13.30 1.76
CA PRO A 316 12.38 13.55 2.70
C PRO A 316 11.96 13.82 4.14
N ASP A 317 10.72 14.22 4.39
CA ASP A 317 10.27 14.88 5.61
C ASP A 317 9.16 14.14 6.38
N VAL A 318 8.74 12.99 5.89
CA VAL A 318 7.69 12.16 6.50
C VAL A 318 8.27 11.12 7.46
N ASN A 319 9.33 10.45 7.03
CA ASN A 319 10.04 9.41 7.80
C ASN A 319 11.55 9.57 7.62
N TYR A 320 12.31 9.30 8.67
CA TYR A 320 13.73 9.01 8.50
C TYR A 320 13.88 7.58 8.00
N LEU A 321 14.67 7.40 6.96
CA LEU A 321 14.75 6.17 6.19
C LEU A 321 16.05 5.43 6.47
N GLU A 322 15.93 4.18 6.89
CA GLU A 322 17.01 3.22 6.98
C GLU A 322 16.65 1.96 6.20
N PHE A 323 17.63 1.21 5.76
CA PHE A 323 17.45 0.05 4.89
C PHE A 323 18.30 -1.11 5.38
N ILE A 324 17.70 -2.30 5.58
CA ILE A 324 18.41 -3.53 5.91
C ILE A 324 18.76 -4.22 4.58
N PRO A 325 20.04 -4.38 4.22
CA PRO A 325 20.43 -5.10 3.01
C PRO A 325 20.00 -6.58 3.05
N GLU A 326 19.69 -7.16 1.91
CA GLU A 326 19.34 -8.59 1.78
C GLU A 326 20.37 -9.51 2.44
N SER A 327 21.66 -9.18 2.38
CA SER A 327 22.72 -9.94 3.06
C SER A 327 22.58 -9.95 4.59
N GLU A 328 22.10 -8.85 5.18
CA GLU A 328 21.86 -8.74 6.61
C GLU A 328 20.58 -9.49 7.01
N MET A 329 19.54 -9.48 6.16
CA MET A 329 18.33 -10.27 6.34
C MET A 329 18.65 -11.78 6.38
N LYS A 330 19.52 -12.26 5.46
CA LYS A 330 19.97 -13.65 5.44
C LYS A 330 20.81 -14.04 6.67
N LEU A 331 21.62 -13.12 7.19
CA LEU A 331 22.37 -13.37 8.44
C LEU A 331 21.44 -13.50 9.63
N GLU A 332 20.40 -12.66 9.70
CA GLU A 332 19.38 -12.74 10.75
C GLU A 332 18.62 -14.08 10.72
N GLU A 333 18.25 -14.57 9.52
CA GLU A 333 17.58 -15.86 9.34
C GLU A 333 18.46 -17.04 9.82
N THR A 334 19.77 -16.97 9.62
CA THR A 334 20.69 -18.08 9.92
C THR A 334 21.32 -18.01 11.30
N GLN A 335 21.30 -16.85 11.98
CA GLN A 335 21.98 -16.61 13.26
C GLN A 335 20.99 -16.09 14.31
N PRO A 336 20.48 -16.95 15.20
CA PRO A 336 19.55 -16.54 16.26
C PRO A 336 20.10 -15.39 17.11
N GLY A 337 19.32 -14.31 17.24
CA GLY A 337 19.71 -13.12 18.03
C GLY A 337 20.62 -12.13 17.30
N TYR A 338 20.93 -12.36 16.03
CA TYR A 338 21.62 -11.38 15.20
C TYR A 338 20.80 -10.10 15.08
N GLN A 339 21.46 -8.96 15.14
CA GLN A 339 20.83 -7.66 14.91
C GLN A 339 21.32 -7.11 13.56
N PRO A 340 20.45 -7.04 12.54
CA PRO A 340 20.85 -6.62 11.21
C PRO A 340 21.29 -5.14 11.19
N LYS A 341 22.32 -4.86 10.41
CA LYS A 341 22.82 -3.51 10.19
C LYS A 341 22.02 -2.81 9.12
N THR A 342 21.80 -1.52 9.31
CA THR A 342 21.13 -0.67 8.34
C THR A 342 22.11 0.19 7.56
N VAL A 343 21.72 0.54 6.33
CA VAL A 343 22.35 1.57 5.51
C VAL A 343 21.37 2.73 5.30
N LEU A 344 21.84 3.90 4.88
CA LEU A 344 21.04 5.07 4.58
C LEU A 344 20.69 5.15 3.09
N LEU A 345 19.83 6.09 2.71
CA LEU A 345 19.38 6.27 1.33
C LEU A 345 20.52 6.54 0.36
N ASN A 346 21.51 7.34 0.76
CA ASN A 346 22.71 7.64 -0.02
C ASN A 346 23.74 6.49 -0.10
N GLU A 347 23.50 5.40 0.66
CA GLU A 347 24.35 4.19 0.65
C GLU A 347 23.72 3.06 -0.17
N LEU A 348 22.55 3.25 -0.76
CA LEU A 348 21.89 2.26 -1.61
C LEU A 348 22.74 1.93 -2.84
N LYS A 349 22.56 0.72 -3.36
CA LYS A 349 23.24 0.24 -4.58
C LYS A 349 22.22 -0.27 -5.59
N THR A 350 22.37 0.15 -6.83
CA THR A 350 21.51 -0.27 -7.94
C THR A 350 21.44 -1.79 -8.03
N GLY A 351 20.22 -2.29 -8.22
CA GLY A 351 19.90 -3.71 -8.39
C GLY A 351 19.79 -4.49 -7.07
N LYS A 352 20.13 -3.90 -5.91
CA LYS A 352 20.10 -4.56 -4.61
C LYS A 352 18.73 -4.44 -3.95
N ILE A 353 18.44 -5.39 -3.05
CA ILE A 353 17.20 -5.55 -2.31
C ILE A 353 17.42 -5.15 -0.86
N TYR A 354 16.41 -4.50 -0.27
CA TYR A 354 16.45 -3.97 1.08
C TYR A 354 15.08 -4.09 1.76
N GLU A 355 15.07 -4.40 3.06
CA GLU A 355 13.90 -4.19 3.91
C GLU A 355 13.91 -2.74 4.40
N LEU A 356 12.76 -2.08 4.35
CA LEU A 356 12.60 -0.69 4.78
C LEU A 356 12.37 -0.60 6.29
N VAL A 357 13.15 0.28 6.94
CA VAL A 357 13.03 0.67 8.34
C VAL A 357 12.74 2.16 8.41
N ILE A 358 11.78 2.54 9.23
CA ILE A 358 11.43 3.96 9.38
C ILE A 358 11.54 4.45 10.82
N THR A 359 11.88 5.73 10.98
CA THR A 359 11.55 6.48 12.18
C THR A 359 10.57 7.57 11.80
N LYS A 360 9.36 7.52 12.39
CA LYS A 360 8.31 8.49 12.10
C LYS A 360 8.69 9.86 12.66
N LEU A 361 8.81 10.84 11.77
CA LEU A 361 9.17 12.21 12.11
C LEU A 361 7.99 13.02 12.65
N ARG A 362 8.23 14.27 13.06
CA ARG A 362 7.18 15.23 13.46
C ARG A 362 6.37 14.82 14.70
N GLY A 363 7.02 14.20 15.68
CA GLY A 363 6.36 13.73 16.89
C GLY A 363 5.71 12.35 16.77
N GLY A 364 6.09 11.57 15.76
CA GLY A 364 5.58 10.21 15.59
C GLY A 364 6.11 9.24 16.64
N ALA A 365 5.38 8.15 16.86
CA ALA A 365 5.69 7.17 17.90
C ALA A 365 6.71 6.11 17.43
N PHE A 366 6.75 5.77 16.16
CA PHE A 366 7.55 4.67 15.63
C PHE A 366 9.02 5.07 15.43
N VAL A 367 9.94 4.28 15.96
CA VAL A 367 11.38 4.53 16.01
C VAL A 367 12.13 3.32 15.50
N ARG A 368 12.93 3.46 14.45
CA ARG A 368 13.63 2.35 13.78
C ARG A 368 12.72 1.14 13.56
N TYR A 369 11.49 1.43 13.16
CA TYR A 369 10.42 0.47 13.05
C TYR A 369 10.51 -0.31 11.74
N ARG A 370 10.53 -1.63 11.86
CA ARG A 370 10.50 -2.56 10.73
C ARG A 370 9.06 -2.68 10.25
N ILE A 371 8.74 -2.03 9.11
CA ILE A 371 7.40 -2.17 8.52
C ILE A 371 7.23 -3.55 7.87
N GLY A 372 8.34 -4.21 7.55
CA GLY A 372 8.37 -5.47 6.84
C GLY A 372 8.20 -5.35 5.32
N ASP A 373 8.31 -4.17 4.76
CA ASP A 373 8.21 -3.93 3.32
C ASP A 373 9.60 -4.03 2.68
N VAL A 374 9.68 -4.74 1.54
CA VAL A 374 10.92 -4.99 0.80
C VAL A 374 10.90 -4.21 -0.51
N VAL A 375 11.99 -3.51 -0.77
CA VAL A 375 12.17 -2.70 -1.98
C VAL A 375 13.45 -3.09 -2.73
N LYS A 376 13.43 -2.91 -4.06
CA LYS A 376 14.63 -3.02 -4.91
C LYS A 376 15.05 -1.64 -5.37
N CYS A 377 16.33 -1.31 -5.22
CA CYS A 377 16.89 -0.09 -5.79
C CYS A 377 17.02 -0.26 -7.31
N LEU A 378 16.34 0.56 -8.08
CA LEU A 378 16.37 0.54 -9.56
C LEU A 378 17.54 1.35 -10.09
N GLY A 379 17.83 2.49 -9.47
CA GLY A 379 18.90 3.41 -9.83
C GLY A 379 19.12 4.44 -8.72
N LEU A 380 20.23 5.15 -8.79
CA LEU A 380 20.55 6.22 -7.84
C LEU A 380 20.02 7.59 -8.26
N GLU A 381 19.48 7.67 -9.46
CA GLU A 381 18.80 8.82 -10.03
C GLU A 381 17.73 8.37 -11.05
N ASN A 382 16.74 9.21 -11.31
CA ASN A 382 15.81 9.04 -12.41
C ASN A 382 16.26 9.91 -13.58
N VAL A 383 16.99 9.31 -14.52
CA VAL A 383 17.54 10.01 -15.70
C VAL A 383 16.42 10.53 -16.61
N GLU A 384 15.34 9.77 -16.76
CA GLU A 384 14.20 10.14 -17.62
C GLU A 384 13.52 11.42 -17.13
N ASP A 385 13.30 11.54 -15.82
CA ASP A 385 12.64 12.68 -15.20
C ASP A 385 13.63 13.75 -14.70
N GLN A 386 14.93 13.53 -14.86
CA GLN A 386 16.02 14.40 -14.40
C GLN A 386 16.00 14.64 -12.87
N ILE A 387 15.64 13.62 -12.10
CA ILE A 387 15.60 13.65 -10.64
C ILE A 387 16.85 12.99 -10.07
N LYS A 388 17.57 13.71 -9.20
CA LYS A 388 18.86 13.28 -8.60
C LYS A 388 18.68 12.47 -7.32
N LEU A 389 17.59 11.72 -7.19
CA LEU A 389 17.28 10.90 -6.03
C LEU A 389 17.08 9.44 -6.44
N PRO A 390 17.41 8.48 -5.56
CA PRO A 390 17.24 7.07 -5.84
C PRO A 390 15.82 6.70 -6.16
N GLN A 391 15.70 5.75 -7.09
CA GLN A 391 14.45 5.12 -7.50
C GLN A 391 14.37 3.72 -6.95
N VAL A 392 13.26 3.38 -6.34
CA VAL A 392 13.01 2.04 -5.83
C VAL A 392 11.72 1.46 -6.43
N LYS A 393 11.65 0.13 -6.41
CA LYS A 393 10.43 -0.61 -6.70
C LYS A 393 10.05 -1.40 -5.46
N TYR A 394 8.80 -1.31 -5.06
CA TYR A 394 8.24 -2.22 -4.07
C TYR A 394 8.24 -3.65 -4.63
N LEU A 395 8.68 -4.62 -3.84
CA LEU A 395 8.68 -6.02 -4.25
C LEU A 395 7.57 -6.80 -3.55
N ASP A 396 7.67 -6.92 -2.24
CA ASP A 396 6.72 -7.64 -1.39
C ASP A 396 7.02 -7.32 0.09
N ARG A 397 6.44 -8.09 0.99
CA ARG A 397 6.79 -8.09 2.41
C ARG A 397 7.85 -9.14 2.74
N VAL A 398 8.50 -8.99 3.91
CA VAL A 398 9.39 -10.03 4.43
C VAL A 398 8.73 -11.41 4.45
N ASN A 399 9.51 -12.45 4.23
CA ASN A 399 9.11 -13.81 3.78
C ASN A 399 8.06 -14.57 4.61
N ASN A 400 7.56 -14.05 5.72
CA ASN A 400 6.65 -14.77 6.60
C ASN A 400 5.17 -14.35 6.51
N ILE A 401 4.79 -13.59 5.49
CA ILE A 401 3.41 -13.13 5.28
C ILE A 401 3.08 -13.16 3.78
N ILE A 402 1.94 -13.70 3.41
CA ILE A 402 1.37 -13.57 2.07
C ILE A 402 0.39 -12.40 2.09
N ASP A 403 0.75 -11.30 1.41
CA ASP A 403 -0.14 -10.15 1.22
C ASP A 403 -0.84 -10.26 -0.15
N LEU A 404 -2.16 -10.27 -0.17
CA LEU A 404 -2.97 -10.35 -1.38
C LEU A 404 -3.68 -9.04 -1.65
N ALA A 405 -3.32 -8.42 -2.75
CA ALA A 405 -4.00 -7.25 -3.33
C ALA A 405 -4.12 -6.05 -2.36
N GLY A 406 -3.33 -6.01 -1.28
CA GLY A 406 -3.42 -5.01 -0.22
C GLY A 406 -4.65 -5.15 0.68
N PHE A 407 -5.38 -6.26 0.59
CA PHE A 407 -6.58 -6.52 1.39
C PHE A 407 -6.34 -7.45 2.55
N THR A 408 -5.70 -8.58 2.33
CA THR A 408 -5.49 -9.60 3.37
C THR A 408 -4.03 -10.02 3.47
N ARG A 409 -3.63 -10.43 4.66
CA ARG A 409 -2.27 -10.88 4.99
C ARG A 409 -2.34 -12.21 5.72
N ILE A 410 -2.04 -13.27 5.01
CA ILE A 410 -2.06 -14.63 5.54
C ILE A 410 -0.71 -14.95 6.16
N THR A 411 -0.73 -15.22 7.47
CA THR A 411 0.44 -15.66 8.23
C THR A 411 0.55 -17.18 8.26
N PRO A 412 1.72 -17.75 8.63
CA PRO A 412 1.86 -19.20 8.85
C PRO A 412 0.83 -19.74 9.84
N GLN A 413 0.46 -18.95 10.86
CA GLN A 413 -0.51 -19.35 11.87
C GLN A 413 -1.93 -19.44 11.27
N ILE A 414 -2.39 -18.39 10.56
CA ILE A 414 -3.73 -18.37 9.95
C ILE A 414 -3.88 -19.52 8.95
N MET A 415 -2.87 -19.73 8.09
CA MET A 415 -2.90 -20.83 7.13
C MET A 415 -2.86 -22.19 7.84
N GLY A 416 -2.00 -22.34 8.86
CA GLY A 416 -1.90 -23.56 9.64
C GLY A 416 -3.19 -23.89 10.41
N ASP A 417 -3.83 -22.88 10.99
CA ASP A 417 -5.11 -23.03 11.68
C ASP A 417 -6.23 -23.42 10.70
N ALA A 418 -6.29 -22.81 9.51
CA ALA A 418 -7.26 -23.17 8.48
C ALA A 418 -7.08 -24.61 8.02
N ILE A 419 -5.85 -25.04 7.76
CA ILE A 419 -5.54 -26.43 7.39
C ILE A 419 -5.88 -27.40 8.54
N LYS A 420 -5.55 -27.08 9.79
CA LYS A 420 -5.88 -27.90 10.94
C LYS A 420 -7.38 -28.01 11.16
N MET A 421 -8.13 -26.89 11.03
CA MET A 421 -9.58 -26.87 11.20
C MET A 421 -10.34 -27.53 10.05
N SER A 422 -9.69 -27.73 8.90
CA SER A 422 -10.26 -28.47 7.78
C SER A 422 -10.43 -29.98 8.08
N ASP A 423 -9.73 -30.50 9.10
CA ASP A 423 -9.71 -31.91 9.52
C ASP A 423 -9.34 -32.91 8.39
N LEU A 424 -8.52 -32.45 7.44
CA LEU A 424 -8.10 -33.23 6.27
C LEU A 424 -6.82 -34.04 6.50
N GLY A 425 -6.25 -34.00 7.70
CA GLY A 425 -5.02 -34.73 8.05
C GLY A 425 -3.76 -34.25 7.31
N ILE A 426 -3.75 -33.03 6.78
CA ILE A 426 -2.61 -32.45 6.07
C ILE A 426 -1.54 -32.00 7.08
N ALA A 427 -0.46 -32.77 7.20
CA ALA A 427 0.65 -32.47 8.10
C ALA A 427 1.75 -31.63 7.43
N ASN A 428 2.04 -31.93 6.17
CA ASN A 428 3.12 -31.34 5.38
C ASN A 428 2.56 -30.41 4.31
N TRP A 429 2.89 -29.13 4.42
CA TRP A 429 2.48 -28.08 3.48
C TRP A 429 3.43 -26.89 3.51
N THR A 430 3.47 -26.17 2.41
CA THR A 430 4.03 -24.83 2.27
C THR A 430 3.14 -24.00 1.36
N ALA A 431 3.11 -22.71 1.56
CA ALA A 431 2.30 -21.80 0.77
C ALA A 431 3.11 -20.58 0.32
N CYS A 432 2.85 -20.10 -0.88
CA CYS A 432 3.47 -18.89 -1.38
C CYS A 432 2.48 -18.05 -2.18
N LYS A 433 2.84 -16.78 -2.37
CA LYS A 433 2.14 -15.90 -3.28
C LYS A 433 2.63 -16.16 -4.70
N GLU A 434 1.70 -16.37 -5.59
CA GLU A 434 1.98 -16.47 -7.03
C GLU A 434 1.06 -15.56 -7.83
N TYR A 435 1.45 -15.28 -9.07
CA TYR A 435 0.70 -14.42 -9.98
C TYR A 435 0.15 -15.26 -11.12
N GLY A 436 -1.18 -15.21 -11.31
CA GLY A 436 -1.83 -15.66 -12.52
C GLY A 436 -1.69 -14.63 -13.63
N GLU A 437 -2.40 -14.82 -14.74
CA GLU A 437 -2.38 -13.87 -15.86
C GLU A 437 -2.82 -12.46 -15.42
N ASP A 438 -3.80 -12.36 -14.52
CA ASP A 438 -4.42 -11.09 -14.14
C ASP A 438 -4.40 -10.78 -12.64
N ARG A 439 -4.05 -11.75 -11.77
CA ARG A 439 -4.26 -11.60 -10.31
C ARG A 439 -3.30 -12.43 -9.47
N PRO A 440 -2.94 -11.94 -8.26
CA PRO A 440 -2.22 -12.74 -7.29
C PRO A 440 -3.14 -13.79 -6.63
N TYR A 441 -2.57 -14.93 -6.27
CA TYR A 441 -3.24 -15.99 -5.51
C TYR A 441 -2.29 -16.65 -4.51
N ILE A 442 -2.86 -17.33 -3.52
CA ILE A 442 -2.13 -18.18 -2.61
C ILE A 442 -2.03 -19.56 -3.24
N HIS A 443 -0.81 -20.05 -3.43
CA HIS A 443 -0.57 -21.40 -3.87
C HIS A 443 -0.09 -22.25 -2.70
N VAL A 444 -0.83 -23.30 -2.37
CA VAL A 444 -0.47 -24.24 -1.31
C VAL A 444 -0.01 -25.55 -1.93
N TYR A 445 1.22 -25.92 -1.62
CA TYR A 445 1.80 -27.22 -1.95
C TYR A 445 1.73 -28.12 -0.72
N PHE A 446 1.19 -29.33 -0.85
CA PHE A 446 0.94 -30.19 0.28
C PHE A 446 1.00 -31.68 -0.07
N GLU A 447 1.28 -32.52 0.92
CA GLU A 447 1.17 -33.97 0.77
C GLU A 447 -0.27 -34.44 1.05
N ASN A 448 -0.90 -35.06 0.04
CA ASN A 448 -2.27 -35.58 0.16
C ASN A 448 -2.24 -37.07 0.56
N GLU A 449 -1.81 -37.35 1.79
CA GLU A 449 -1.64 -38.73 2.28
C GLU A 449 -2.95 -39.54 2.31
N GLN A 450 -4.07 -38.89 2.49
CA GLN A 450 -5.38 -39.54 2.58
C GLN A 450 -6.10 -39.64 1.21
N GLY A 451 -5.53 -39.07 0.14
CA GLY A 451 -6.10 -39.18 -1.20
C GLY A 451 -7.41 -38.42 -1.38
N HIS A 452 -7.62 -37.32 -0.66
CA HIS A 452 -8.82 -36.51 -0.79
C HIS A 452 -8.95 -35.89 -2.18
N ASP A 453 -10.20 -35.68 -2.62
CA ASP A 453 -10.49 -34.92 -3.83
C ASP A 453 -10.02 -33.47 -3.69
N LEU A 454 -9.24 -32.98 -4.68
CA LEU A 454 -8.61 -31.66 -4.63
C LEU A 454 -9.63 -30.52 -4.55
N SER A 455 -10.76 -30.65 -5.24
CA SER A 455 -11.81 -29.63 -5.23
C SER A 455 -12.43 -29.52 -3.85
N ALA A 456 -12.65 -30.65 -3.16
CA ALA A 456 -13.17 -30.71 -1.80
C ALA A 456 -12.17 -30.15 -0.79
N VAL A 457 -10.87 -30.47 -0.95
CA VAL A 457 -9.79 -29.91 -0.12
C VAL A 457 -9.75 -28.39 -0.25
N GLN A 458 -9.73 -27.88 -1.47
CA GLN A 458 -9.71 -26.43 -1.76
C GLN A 458 -10.92 -25.72 -1.15
N ALA A 459 -12.12 -26.24 -1.40
CA ALA A 459 -13.35 -25.65 -0.86
C ALA A 459 -13.36 -25.62 0.68
N THR A 460 -12.82 -26.66 1.32
CA THR A 460 -12.79 -26.76 2.78
C THR A 460 -11.78 -25.80 3.39
N ILE A 461 -10.54 -25.76 2.88
CA ILE A 461 -9.52 -24.82 3.36
C ILE A 461 -9.97 -23.36 3.10
N ASN A 462 -10.53 -23.08 1.93
CA ASN A 462 -11.05 -21.75 1.58
C ASN A 462 -12.14 -21.29 2.55
N ARG A 463 -13.08 -22.19 2.90
CA ARG A 463 -14.12 -21.89 3.89
C ARG A 463 -13.54 -21.55 5.27
N GLU A 464 -12.55 -22.31 5.75
CA GLU A 464 -11.92 -22.06 7.04
C GLU A 464 -11.09 -20.75 7.02
N LEU A 465 -10.39 -20.44 5.92
CA LEU A 465 -9.72 -19.14 5.74
C LEU A 465 -10.71 -17.97 5.81
N MET A 466 -11.85 -18.06 5.11
CA MET A 466 -12.91 -17.03 5.18
C MET A 466 -13.52 -16.89 6.58
N ARG A 467 -13.51 -17.96 7.37
CA ARG A 467 -13.99 -17.95 8.76
C ARG A 467 -12.99 -17.29 9.69
N LEU A 468 -11.70 -17.59 9.53
CA LEU A 468 -10.61 -17.11 10.38
C LEU A 468 -10.21 -15.67 10.07
N ASP A 469 -10.25 -15.28 8.80
CA ASP A 469 -9.79 -13.99 8.34
C ASP A 469 -10.90 -13.26 7.57
N SER A 470 -11.40 -12.16 8.16
CA SER A 470 -12.46 -11.34 7.55
C SER A 470 -11.99 -10.64 6.28
N ASP A 471 -10.71 -10.27 6.24
CA ASP A 471 -10.13 -9.53 5.12
C ASP A 471 -9.95 -10.48 3.92
N TYR A 472 -9.59 -11.76 4.18
CA TYR A 472 -9.60 -12.81 3.15
C TYR A 472 -11.01 -13.04 2.56
N ARG A 473 -12.03 -13.09 3.44
CA ARG A 473 -13.43 -13.17 3.00
C ARG A 473 -13.82 -11.96 2.16
N ASP A 474 -13.32 -10.78 2.49
CA ASP A 474 -13.60 -9.56 1.75
C ASP A 474 -12.91 -9.57 0.36
N VAL A 475 -11.74 -10.18 0.20
CA VAL A 475 -11.14 -10.44 -1.12
C VAL A 475 -12.13 -11.23 -2.00
N HIS A 476 -12.68 -12.32 -1.48
CA HIS A 476 -13.66 -13.12 -2.22
C HIS A 476 -14.94 -12.33 -2.54
N THR A 477 -15.52 -11.65 -1.55
CA THR A 477 -16.81 -10.95 -1.71
C THR A 477 -16.71 -9.65 -2.50
N MET A 478 -15.59 -8.93 -2.42
CA MET A 478 -15.40 -7.63 -3.07
C MET A 478 -14.73 -7.76 -4.43
N LEU A 479 -13.71 -8.61 -4.54
CA LEU A 479 -12.98 -8.82 -5.79
C LEU A 479 -13.57 -9.94 -6.64
N GLY A 480 -14.38 -10.83 -6.04
CA GLY A 480 -15.19 -11.84 -6.73
C GLY A 480 -14.36 -12.93 -7.40
N TYR A 481 -13.18 -13.28 -6.86
CA TYR A 481 -12.41 -14.44 -7.29
C TYR A 481 -11.98 -15.27 -6.08
N ASP A 482 -11.69 -16.55 -6.30
CA ASP A 482 -11.13 -17.44 -5.29
C ASP A 482 -9.60 -17.36 -5.36
N PRO A 483 -8.96 -16.77 -4.34
CA PRO A 483 -7.52 -16.55 -4.36
C PRO A 483 -6.70 -17.77 -3.93
N LEU A 484 -7.32 -18.94 -3.70
CA LEU A 484 -6.63 -20.15 -3.25
C LEU A 484 -6.45 -21.16 -4.40
N ARG A 485 -5.23 -21.66 -4.58
CA ARG A 485 -4.89 -22.79 -5.46
C ARG A 485 -4.13 -23.84 -4.67
N LEU A 486 -4.33 -25.10 -5.01
CA LEU A 486 -3.70 -26.23 -4.36
C LEU A 486 -2.98 -27.12 -5.38
N THR A 487 -1.77 -27.55 -5.02
CA THR A 487 -1.03 -28.57 -5.79
C THR A 487 -0.54 -29.65 -4.83
N PRO A 488 -0.98 -30.91 -4.99
CA PRO A 488 -0.44 -32.01 -4.25
C PRO A 488 0.98 -32.32 -4.73
N VAL A 489 1.89 -32.53 -3.79
CA VAL A 489 3.23 -33.02 -4.06
C VAL A 489 3.31 -34.51 -3.70
N PRO A 490 4.25 -35.28 -4.30
CA PRO A 490 4.43 -36.69 -3.98
C PRO A 490 4.68 -36.90 -2.49
N ILE A 491 4.09 -37.94 -1.92
CA ILE A 491 4.29 -38.30 -0.50
C ILE A 491 5.79 -38.53 -0.24
N GLY A 492 6.29 -37.96 0.85
CA GLY A 492 7.71 -37.99 1.23
C GLY A 492 8.56 -36.87 0.61
N SER A 493 7.97 -35.94 -0.17
CA SER A 493 8.70 -34.79 -0.72
C SER A 493 9.29 -33.89 0.36
N PHE A 494 8.51 -33.57 1.39
CA PHE A 494 9.01 -32.75 2.51
C PHE A 494 10.10 -33.46 3.32
N THR A 495 10.01 -34.78 3.48
CA THR A 495 11.04 -35.58 4.15
C THR A 495 12.33 -35.56 3.35
N ARG A 496 12.27 -35.83 2.04
CA ARG A 496 13.45 -35.76 1.14
C ARG A 496 14.08 -34.38 1.13
N PHE A 497 13.25 -33.33 1.10
CA PHE A 497 13.74 -31.94 1.17
C PHE A 497 14.53 -31.72 2.47
N ASN A 498 13.96 -32.04 3.63
CA ASN A 498 14.58 -31.84 4.93
C ASN A 498 15.91 -32.63 5.07
N GLU A 499 15.97 -33.85 4.51
CA GLU A 499 17.19 -34.68 4.50
C GLU A 499 18.27 -34.12 3.59
N SER A 500 17.90 -33.51 2.46
CA SER A 500 18.85 -32.97 1.47
C SER A 500 19.40 -31.57 1.84
N THR A 501 18.64 -30.80 2.61
CA THR A 501 18.97 -29.39 2.92
C THR A 501 19.37 -29.17 4.38
N GLU A 502 19.21 -30.19 5.24
CA GLU A 502 19.46 -30.12 6.71
C GLU A 502 18.60 -29.06 7.44
N HIS A 503 17.55 -28.52 6.78
CA HIS A 503 16.59 -27.61 7.39
C HIS A 503 15.17 -27.88 6.86
N ARG A 504 14.18 -27.31 7.52
CA ARG A 504 12.77 -27.40 7.10
C ARG A 504 12.44 -26.27 6.14
N ILE A 505 11.68 -26.59 5.09
CA ILE A 505 11.15 -25.57 4.18
C ILE A 505 10.26 -24.56 4.92
N SER A 506 10.36 -23.30 4.57
CA SER A 506 9.49 -22.25 5.11
C SER A 506 8.02 -22.55 4.85
N ARG A 507 7.17 -22.40 5.87
CA ARG A 507 5.72 -22.61 5.75
C ARG A 507 5.06 -21.58 4.82
N ILE A 508 5.58 -20.37 4.78
CA ILE A 508 5.07 -19.27 3.95
C ILE A 508 6.24 -18.70 3.16
N ASN A 509 6.00 -18.41 1.88
CA ASN A 509 6.94 -17.83 0.93
C ASN A 509 8.34 -18.51 0.96
N PRO A 510 8.44 -19.84 0.76
CA PRO A 510 9.73 -20.50 0.63
C PRO A 510 10.54 -19.85 -0.49
N GLN A 511 11.86 -19.90 -0.40
CA GLN A 511 12.70 -19.43 -1.50
C GLN A 511 12.43 -20.24 -2.78
N ARG A 512 12.55 -19.61 -3.93
CA ARG A 512 12.27 -20.28 -5.21
C ARG A 512 13.07 -21.57 -5.39
N GLN A 513 14.34 -21.56 -5.00
CA GLN A 513 15.21 -22.75 -5.04
C GLN A 513 14.71 -23.87 -4.13
N GLU A 514 14.20 -23.54 -2.93
CA GLU A 514 13.60 -24.51 -2.00
C GLU A 514 12.34 -25.14 -2.59
N LEU A 515 11.51 -24.30 -3.23
CA LEU A 515 10.28 -24.79 -3.87
C LEU A 515 10.61 -25.69 -5.09
N GLU A 516 11.59 -25.32 -5.91
CA GLU A 516 12.07 -26.13 -7.02
C GLU A 516 12.61 -27.49 -6.53
N LEU A 517 13.35 -27.52 -5.41
CA LEU A 517 13.84 -28.76 -4.79
C LEU A 517 12.70 -29.62 -4.19
N LEU A 518 11.65 -29.00 -3.65
CA LEU A 518 10.49 -29.72 -3.11
C LEU A 518 9.69 -30.39 -4.24
N LEU A 519 9.58 -29.73 -5.38
CA LEU A 519 8.79 -30.18 -6.52
C LEU A 519 9.50 -31.24 -7.36
N GLY A 520 10.83 -31.40 -7.23
CA GLY A 520 11.68 -32.40 -7.89
C GLY A 520 12.13 -31.97 -9.24
#